data_94d9a13028077fa0c12639c0f2ade91e
#
_entry.id   94d9a13028077fa0c12639c0f2ade91e
#
_cell.length_a   1.000
_cell.length_b   1.000
_cell.length_c   1.000
_cell.angle_alpha   90.00
_cell.angle_beta   90.00
_cell.angle_gamma   90.00
#
_symmetry.space_group_name_H-M   'P 1'
#
loop_
_entity.id
_entity.type
_entity.pdbx_description
1 polymer ?
#
loop_
_entity_poly.entity_id
_entity_poly.type
_entity_poly.pdbx_seq_one_letter_code
_entity_poly.pdbx_strand_id
1 'polypeptide(L)'
;MRLIHRLSIALLIAASFETVGYLGNIQPALAGTITLPDGGRCEGEITSGTLNGQGMCEYANGDRYEGAFASGQPEGQGIYTFADGGRYEGEFKGGQIEGQGVWQYADGDRYEGTFKNGQPNGTGAYISADGGRYEGEFQDGQPQGQGTFTFQDGDKCSGVVSNGQISGSGECTYSNGNSYTGELSNGQPNGTGTYTFADGGTYEGEFQDGKFNGTGVRTYANGNRYEGTFVDGKPQGEGTFTLEGEGVYTGEFQNGQFNGTGVFTFANGNRYEGEFKDGQFHGQGAYIFANRDRCEGQFQGGELNGTGMCTYANGDRYEGQFSNGDKEGSGVYIFADGTRVEGNWQAGELQN
;
A
#
# COMPACT_ATOMS: atom_id res chain seq x y z
N MET A 1 7.26 -6.94 -6.72
CA MET A 1 7.90 -6.14 -7.79
C MET A 1 8.77 -6.93 -8.78
N ARG A 2 8.69 -8.27 -8.80
CA ARG A 2 9.40 -9.13 -9.78
C ARG A 2 8.53 -9.70 -10.91
N LEU A 3 7.22 -9.48 -10.86
CA LEU A 3 6.26 -10.06 -11.82
C LEU A 3 6.33 -9.47 -13.25
N ILE A 4 6.89 -8.30 -13.41
CA ILE A 4 6.71 -7.48 -14.63
C ILE A 4 7.90 -7.54 -15.58
N HIS A 5 9.09 -7.96 -15.13
CA HIS A 5 10.30 -7.93 -15.97
C HIS A 5 10.41 -9.08 -16.97
N ARG A 6 9.54 -10.10 -16.90
CA ARG A 6 9.62 -11.29 -17.76
C ARG A 6 8.64 -11.34 -18.94
N LEU A 7 7.66 -10.45 -18.98
CA LEU A 7 6.69 -10.40 -20.10
C LEU A 7 7.25 -9.88 -21.42
N SER A 8 8.51 -9.48 -21.46
CA SER A 8 9.12 -8.86 -22.66
C SER A 8 9.77 -9.84 -23.63
N ILE A 9 9.80 -11.12 -23.39
CA ILE A 9 10.42 -12.11 -24.27
C ILE A 9 9.59 -13.39 -24.26
N ALA A 10 8.81 -13.59 -25.23
CA ALA A 10 8.49 -14.82 -25.92
C ALA A 10 7.10 -14.79 -26.54
N LEU A 11 7.10 -14.94 -27.77
CA LEU A 11 6.02 -15.37 -28.62
C LEU A 11 5.58 -16.79 -28.19
N LEU A 12 4.26 -16.96 -28.01
CA LEU A 12 3.47 -18.18 -28.17
C LEU A 12 3.51 -19.25 -27.03
N ILE A 13 2.50 -19.63 -26.41
CA ILE A 13 1.17 -20.27 -26.52
C ILE A 13 0.81 -21.23 -25.36
N ALA A 14 -0.41 -21.21 -24.67
CA ALA A 14 -1.09 -22.38 -24.05
C ALA A 14 -2.32 -22.30 -23.16
N ALA A 15 -3.20 -23.23 -23.06
CA ALA A 15 -4.53 -23.27 -22.46
C ALA A 15 -4.98 -24.45 -21.62
N SER A 16 -5.98 -24.32 -20.74
CA SER A 16 -6.92 -25.39 -20.40
C SER A 16 -8.33 -24.84 -20.11
N PHE A 17 -9.34 -25.40 -20.75
CA PHE A 17 -10.75 -25.27 -20.38
C PHE A 17 -11.24 -26.61 -19.81
N GLU A 18 -11.82 -26.58 -18.59
CA GLU A 18 -12.75 -27.60 -18.21
C GLU A 18 -14.11 -27.31 -18.83
N THR A 19 -14.30 -27.76 -20.06
CA THR A 19 -15.61 -28.12 -20.59
C THR A 19 -15.46 -29.46 -21.25
N VAL A 20 -15.99 -30.47 -20.59
CA VAL A 20 -16.25 -31.79 -21.18
C VAL A 20 -17.23 -31.60 -22.33
N GLY A 21 -16.70 -31.26 -23.48
CA GLY A 21 -17.40 -31.37 -24.75
C GLY A 21 -17.00 -32.73 -25.34
N TYR A 22 -17.98 -33.65 -25.39
CA TYR A 22 -17.90 -34.90 -26.11
C TYR A 22 -17.26 -34.68 -27.49
N LEU A 23 -15.99 -35.05 -27.64
CA LEU A 23 -15.49 -35.43 -28.96
C LEU A 23 -16.07 -36.81 -29.26
N GLY A 24 -17.21 -36.82 -29.89
CA GLY A 24 -17.76 -38.03 -30.48
C GLY A 24 -16.72 -38.63 -31.41
N ASN A 25 -16.54 -39.95 -31.38
CA ASN A 25 -15.76 -40.72 -32.35
C ASN A 25 -16.28 -40.39 -33.78
N ILE A 26 -15.70 -39.36 -34.39
CA ILE A 26 -15.82 -39.14 -35.83
C ILE A 26 -14.72 -39.99 -36.45
N GLN A 27 -15.09 -41.12 -37.03
CA GLN A 27 -14.17 -41.85 -37.89
C GLN A 27 -13.76 -40.89 -39.02
N PRO A 28 -12.45 -40.65 -39.22
CA PRO A 28 -12.02 -39.76 -40.29
C PRO A 28 -12.36 -40.39 -41.63
N ALA A 29 -13.09 -39.64 -42.46
CA ALA A 29 -13.24 -40.03 -43.87
C ALA A 29 -11.88 -39.79 -44.53
N LEU A 30 -11.19 -40.89 -44.90
CA LEU A 30 -9.87 -40.90 -45.58
C LEU A 30 -8.80 -40.10 -44.86
N ALA A 31 -8.29 -40.62 -43.73
CA ALA A 31 -7.08 -40.08 -43.12
C ALA A 31 -5.90 -40.26 -44.04
N GLY A 32 -5.29 -39.16 -44.49
CA GLY A 32 -4.09 -39.14 -45.32
C GLY A 32 -2.90 -38.60 -44.54
N THR A 33 -1.72 -38.81 -45.06
CA THR A 33 -0.48 -38.22 -44.53
C THR A 33 0.11 -37.23 -45.55
N ILE A 34 0.56 -36.10 -45.08
CA ILE A 34 1.28 -35.08 -45.87
C ILE A 34 2.66 -34.88 -45.23
N THR A 35 3.72 -34.88 -46.02
CA THR A 35 5.05 -34.47 -45.60
C THR A 35 5.20 -32.99 -45.96
N LEU A 36 5.54 -32.15 -44.99
CA LEU A 36 5.78 -30.72 -45.17
C LEU A 36 7.14 -30.46 -45.84
N PRO A 37 7.37 -29.32 -46.47
CA PRO A 37 8.63 -28.96 -47.13
C PRO A 37 9.84 -28.92 -46.18
N ASP A 38 9.63 -28.67 -44.92
CA ASP A 38 10.64 -28.63 -43.85
C ASP A 38 10.97 -30.02 -43.27
N GLY A 39 10.24 -31.05 -43.73
CA GLY A 39 10.38 -32.45 -43.24
C GLY A 39 9.36 -32.83 -42.16
N GLY A 40 8.52 -31.92 -41.72
CA GLY A 40 7.42 -32.18 -40.79
C GLY A 40 6.38 -33.13 -41.42
N ARG A 41 5.54 -33.75 -40.57
CA ARG A 41 4.51 -34.73 -40.98
C ARG A 41 3.15 -34.34 -40.40
N CYS A 42 2.16 -34.34 -41.26
CA CYS A 42 0.77 -34.11 -40.87
C CYS A 42 -0.10 -35.29 -41.25
N GLU A 43 -1.07 -35.60 -40.38
CA GLU A 43 -2.08 -36.64 -40.57
C GLU A 43 -3.48 -36.05 -40.31
N GLY A 44 -4.48 -36.45 -41.12
CA GLY A 44 -5.84 -35.95 -40.92
C GLY A 44 -6.67 -36.01 -42.21
N GLU A 45 -7.74 -35.21 -42.21
CA GLU A 45 -8.65 -35.11 -43.34
C GLU A 45 -7.99 -34.28 -44.47
N ILE A 46 -7.81 -34.92 -45.65
CA ILE A 46 -7.17 -34.31 -46.82
C ILE A 46 -8.20 -34.05 -47.91
N THR A 47 -8.32 -32.84 -48.35
CA THR A 47 -9.13 -32.43 -49.52
C THR A 47 -8.27 -31.64 -50.49
N SER A 48 -8.26 -32.04 -51.74
CA SER A 48 -7.47 -31.39 -52.82
C SER A 48 -5.96 -31.26 -52.48
N GLY A 49 -5.38 -32.22 -51.78
CA GLY A 49 -3.96 -32.24 -51.43
C GLY A 49 -3.55 -31.40 -50.22
N THR A 50 -4.51 -30.82 -49.46
CA THR A 50 -4.29 -30.04 -48.26
C THR A 50 -5.13 -30.56 -47.11
N LEU A 51 -4.70 -30.33 -45.85
CA LEU A 51 -5.51 -30.61 -44.67
C LEU A 51 -6.73 -29.69 -44.62
N ASN A 52 -7.92 -30.29 -44.50
CA ASN A 52 -9.18 -29.60 -44.30
C ASN A 52 -10.06 -30.44 -43.38
N GLY A 53 -10.40 -29.96 -42.19
CA GLY A 53 -11.06 -30.72 -41.13
C GLY A 53 -10.11 -31.01 -39.96
N GLN A 54 -10.32 -32.11 -39.26
CA GLN A 54 -9.49 -32.47 -38.09
C GLN A 54 -8.18 -33.11 -38.51
N GLY A 55 -7.09 -32.73 -37.84
CA GLY A 55 -5.77 -33.26 -38.12
C GLY A 55 -4.72 -33.00 -37.04
N MET A 56 -3.54 -33.56 -37.26
CA MET A 56 -2.37 -33.37 -36.40
C MET A 56 -1.15 -33.16 -37.30
N CYS A 57 -0.30 -32.20 -36.89
CA CYS A 57 1.01 -31.99 -37.51
C CYS A 57 2.12 -32.11 -36.46
N GLU A 58 3.19 -32.80 -36.82
CA GLU A 58 4.50 -32.75 -36.15
C GLU A 58 5.45 -31.98 -37.06
N TYR A 59 5.93 -30.82 -36.61
CA TYR A 59 6.83 -29.96 -37.37
C TYR A 59 8.28 -30.35 -37.16
N ALA A 60 9.15 -30.05 -38.11
CA ALA A 60 10.57 -30.40 -38.06
C ALA A 60 11.34 -29.80 -36.88
N ASN A 61 10.85 -28.71 -36.29
CA ASN A 61 11.41 -28.08 -35.09
C ASN A 61 11.01 -28.78 -33.79
N GLY A 62 10.16 -29.81 -33.85
CA GLY A 62 9.66 -30.57 -32.70
C GLY A 62 8.34 -30.04 -32.13
N ASP A 63 7.75 -29.00 -32.69
CA ASP A 63 6.43 -28.54 -32.33
C ASP A 63 5.34 -29.48 -32.84
N ARG A 64 4.18 -29.50 -32.19
CA ARG A 64 3.02 -30.29 -32.57
C ARG A 64 1.76 -29.48 -32.53
N TYR A 65 0.94 -29.58 -33.56
CA TYR A 65 -0.42 -29.05 -33.58
C TYR A 65 -1.44 -30.18 -33.72
N GLU A 66 -2.55 -30.07 -32.99
CA GLU A 66 -3.70 -30.96 -33.09
C GLU A 66 -4.98 -30.14 -33.05
N GLY A 67 -5.82 -30.22 -34.08
CA GLY A 67 -7.02 -29.41 -34.17
C GLY A 67 -7.60 -29.31 -35.58
N ALA A 68 -8.42 -28.30 -35.77
CA ALA A 68 -9.04 -28.05 -37.07
C ALA A 68 -8.06 -27.36 -38.03
N PHE A 69 -8.19 -27.69 -39.31
CA PHE A 69 -7.46 -27.11 -40.44
C PHE A 69 -8.41 -26.59 -41.50
N ALA A 70 -8.06 -25.48 -42.08
CA ALA A 70 -8.65 -24.97 -43.35
C ALA A 70 -7.55 -24.61 -44.33
N SER A 71 -7.62 -25.14 -45.55
CA SER A 71 -6.64 -24.91 -46.60
C SER A 71 -5.17 -25.16 -46.18
N GLY A 72 -4.96 -26.16 -45.32
CA GLY A 72 -3.65 -26.54 -44.82
C GLY A 72 -3.13 -25.70 -43.65
N GLN A 73 -3.91 -24.79 -43.11
CA GLN A 73 -3.55 -23.92 -42.00
C GLN A 73 -4.43 -24.23 -40.75
N PRO A 74 -3.89 -24.15 -39.53
CA PRO A 74 -4.67 -24.17 -38.31
C PRO A 74 -5.82 -23.15 -38.35
N GLU A 75 -7.05 -23.62 -38.04
CA GLU A 75 -8.26 -22.81 -38.08
C GLU A 75 -9.26 -23.30 -37.01
N GLY A 76 -9.92 -22.41 -36.30
CA GLY A 76 -10.85 -22.79 -35.21
C GLY A 76 -10.11 -23.29 -33.98
N GLN A 77 -10.71 -24.24 -33.27
CA GLN A 77 -10.14 -24.76 -32.02
C GLN A 77 -8.99 -25.74 -32.27
N GLY A 78 -7.92 -25.60 -31.49
CA GLY A 78 -6.78 -26.50 -31.57
C GLY A 78 -5.83 -26.40 -30.37
N ILE A 79 -4.92 -27.36 -30.32
CA ILE A 79 -3.83 -27.46 -29.34
C ILE A 79 -2.51 -27.38 -30.07
N TYR A 80 -1.65 -26.49 -29.66
CA TYR A 80 -0.28 -26.40 -30.15
C TYR A 80 0.67 -26.70 -28.97
N THR A 81 1.55 -27.63 -29.14
CA THR A 81 2.59 -27.98 -28.15
C THR A 81 3.95 -27.63 -28.73
N PHE A 82 4.71 -26.81 -28.01
CA PHE A 82 6.06 -26.41 -28.42
C PHE A 82 7.10 -27.43 -28.00
N ALA A 83 8.20 -27.47 -28.71
CA ALA A 83 9.34 -28.30 -28.41
C ALA A 83 9.99 -27.99 -27.03
N ASP A 84 9.82 -26.76 -26.52
CA ASP A 84 10.32 -26.35 -25.22
C ASP A 84 9.42 -26.79 -24.05
N GLY A 85 8.26 -27.40 -24.34
CA GLY A 85 7.26 -27.85 -23.36
C GLY A 85 6.11 -26.88 -23.12
N GLY A 86 6.13 -25.70 -23.74
CA GLY A 86 4.99 -24.80 -23.74
C GLY A 86 3.78 -25.41 -24.46
N ARG A 87 2.54 -25.00 -24.11
CA ARG A 87 1.31 -25.55 -24.69
C ARG A 87 0.23 -24.47 -24.84
N TYR A 88 -0.41 -24.42 -26.01
CA TYR A 88 -1.62 -23.62 -26.29
C TYR A 88 -2.83 -24.49 -26.59
N GLU A 89 -3.99 -24.04 -26.08
CA GLU A 89 -5.29 -24.57 -26.43
C GLU A 89 -6.28 -23.44 -26.62
N GLY A 90 -6.79 -23.24 -27.79
CA GLY A 90 -7.68 -22.10 -28.09
C GLY A 90 -7.91 -21.93 -29.56
N GLU A 91 -8.31 -20.73 -29.93
CA GLU A 91 -8.71 -20.39 -31.27
C GLU A 91 -7.52 -20.06 -32.18
N PHE A 92 -7.58 -20.56 -33.42
CA PHE A 92 -6.65 -20.24 -34.50
C PHE A 92 -7.40 -19.63 -35.69
N LYS A 93 -6.76 -18.72 -36.38
CA LYS A 93 -7.26 -18.15 -37.62
C LYS A 93 -6.12 -17.96 -38.62
N GLY A 94 -6.23 -18.60 -39.78
CA GLY A 94 -5.18 -18.53 -40.79
C GLY A 94 -3.79 -18.92 -40.29
N GLY A 95 -3.69 -19.94 -39.43
CA GLY A 95 -2.45 -20.40 -38.83
C GLY A 95 -1.92 -19.56 -37.67
N GLN A 96 -2.63 -18.51 -37.28
CA GLN A 96 -2.27 -17.65 -36.16
C GLN A 96 -3.22 -17.82 -35.00
N ILE A 97 -2.72 -17.57 -33.79
CA ILE A 97 -3.53 -17.57 -32.59
C ILE A 97 -4.32 -16.30 -32.54
N GLU A 98 -5.61 -16.50 -32.34
CA GLU A 98 -6.62 -15.45 -32.32
C GLU A 98 -7.73 -15.83 -31.34
N GLY A 99 -8.52 -14.87 -30.85
CA GLY A 99 -9.70 -15.18 -30.02
C GLY A 99 -9.35 -15.67 -28.61
N GLN A 100 -10.20 -16.54 -28.07
CA GLN A 100 -10.05 -17.04 -26.71
C GLN A 100 -9.10 -18.23 -26.65
N GLY A 101 -8.26 -18.20 -25.65
CA GLY A 101 -7.34 -19.29 -25.41
C GLY A 101 -6.66 -19.17 -24.09
N VAL A 102 -5.83 -20.15 -23.84
CA VAL A 102 -5.04 -20.18 -22.63
C VAL A 102 -3.61 -20.62 -22.93
N TRP A 103 -2.64 -19.96 -22.39
CA TRP A 103 -1.21 -20.19 -22.56
C TRP A 103 -0.59 -20.80 -21.29
N GLN A 104 0.06 -21.92 -21.41
CA GLN A 104 0.92 -22.47 -20.38
C GLN A 104 2.37 -22.43 -20.85
N TYR A 105 3.16 -21.57 -20.25
CA TYR A 105 4.56 -21.36 -20.59
C TYR A 105 5.42 -22.50 -20.05
N ALA A 106 6.56 -22.75 -20.68
CA ALA A 106 7.50 -23.79 -20.27
C ALA A 106 8.09 -23.56 -18.86
N ASP A 107 8.11 -22.32 -18.38
CA ASP A 107 8.57 -21.95 -17.04
C ASP A 107 7.48 -22.07 -15.95
N GLY A 108 6.28 -22.49 -16.33
CA GLY A 108 5.14 -22.71 -15.44
C GLY A 108 4.17 -21.54 -15.32
N ASP A 109 4.45 -20.41 -15.95
CA ASP A 109 3.51 -19.30 -16.03
C ASP A 109 2.29 -19.69 -16.88
N ARG A 110 1.16 -19.01 -16.68
CA ARG A 110 -0.08 -19.29 -17.40
C ARG A 110 -0.81 -17.98 -17.72
N TYR A 111 -1.28 -17.86 -18.97
CA TYR A 111 -2.23 -16.80 -19.37
C TYR A 111 -3.53 -17.45 -19.85
N GLU A 112 -4.66 -16.84 -19.51
CA GLU A 112 -6.01 -17.21 -19.96
C GLU A 112 -6.75 -15.95 -20.36
N GLY A 113 -7.21 -15.88 -21.61
CA GLY A 113 -7.88 -14.68 -22.11
C GLY A 113 -7.89 -14.57 -23.60
N THR A 114 -8.06 -13.36 -24.08
CA THR A 114 -8.13 -13.04 -25.52
C THR A 114 -6.76 -12.85 -26.10
N PHE A 115 -6.58 -13.40 -27.31
CA PHE A 115 -5.37 -13.25 -28.11
C PHE A 115 -5.65 -12.50 -29.41
N LYS A 116 -4.67 -11.79 -29.88
CA LYS A 116 -4.65 -11.16 -31.18
C LYS A 116 -3.24 -11.22 -31.76
N ASN A 117 -3.13 -11.72 -33.01
CA ASN A 117 -1.83 -11.90 -33.67
C ASN A 117 -0.83 -12.67 -32.82
N GLY A 118 -1.26 -13.69 -32.09
CA GLY A 118 -0.41 -14.52 -31.24
C GLY A 118 0.00 -13.90 -29.91
N GLN A 119 -0.55 -12.77 -29.51
CA GLN A 119 -0.22 -12.10 -28.27
C GLN A 119 -1.46 -11.88 -27.39
N PRO A 120 -1.34 -11.94 -26.04
CA PRO A 120 -2.38 -11.46 -25.13
C PRO A 120 -2.89 -10.06 -25.52
N ASN A 121 -4.22 -9.93 -25.70
CA ASN A 121 -4.84 -8.67 -26.10
C ASN A 121 -6.31 -8.66 -25.70
N GLY A 122 -6.81 -7.55 -25.12
CA GLY A 122 -8.14 -7.51 -24.51
C GLY A 122 -8.10 -7.97 -23.06
N THR A 123 -9.14 -8.65 -22.58
CA THR A 123 -9.22 -9.07 -21.18
C THR A 123 -8.65 -10.47 -20.96
N GLY A 124 -7.95 -10.64 -19.83
CA GLY A 124 -7.37 -11.93 -19.47
C GLY A 124 -6.81 -11.98 -18.05
N ALA A 125 -6.33 -13.15 -17.69
CA ALA A 125 -5.66 -13.41 -16.43
C ALA A 125 -4.27 -14.01 -16.69
N TYR A 126 -3.26 -13.43 -16.10
CA TYR A 126 -1.90 -13.97 -16.06
C TYR A 126 -1.60 -14.49 -14.66
N ILE A 127 -1.11 -15.70 -14.57
CA ILE A 127 -0.75 -16.38 -13.33
C ILE A 127 0.71 -16.79 -13.45
N SER A 128 1.53 -16.24 -12.58
CA SER A 128 2.95 -16.59 -12.50
C SER A 128 3.15 -17.90 -11.75
N ALA A 129 4.16 -18.67 -12.11
CA ALA A 129 4.53 -19.93 -11.46
C ALA A 129 4.82 -19.77 -9.96
N ASP A 130 5.20 -18.59 -9.51
CA ASP A 130 5.39 -18.25 -8.09
C ASP A 130 4.08 -17.91 -7.35
N GLY A 131 2.94 -17.93 -8.02
CA GLY A 131 1.60 -17.72 -7.45
C GLY A 131 1.07 -16.29 -7.53
N GLY A 132 1.83 -15.35 -8.10
CA GLY A 132 1.33 -14.02 -8.41
C GLY A 132 0.30 -14.05 -9.55
N ARG A 133 -0.68 -13.15 -9.54
CA ARG A 133 -1.77 -13.09 -10.52
C ARG A 133 -2.06 -11.66 -10.93
N TYR A 134 -2.25 -11.44 -12.23
CA TYR A 134 -2.85 -10.23 -12.79
C TYR A 134 -4.15 -10.58 -13.52
N GLU A 135 -5.21 -9.84 -13.25
CA GLU A 135 -6.48 -9.92 -13.97
C GLU A 135 -6.83 -8.54 -14.50
N GLY A 136 -7.04 -8.41 -15.80
CA GLY A 136 -7.33 -7.10 -16.38
C GLY A 136 -7.16 -7.06 -17.88
N GLU A 137 -6.93 -5.86 -18.37
CA GLU A 137 -6.73 -5.60 -19.77
C GLU A 137 -5.27 -5.82 -20.19
N PHE A 138 -5.09 -6.30 -21.42
CA PHE A 138 -3.81 -6.51 -22.07
C PHE A 138 -3.78 -5.80 -23.42
N GLN A 139 -2.63 -5.27 -23.77
CA GLN A 139 -2.34 -4.74 -25.09
C GLN A 139 -0.96 -5.20 -25.53
N ASP A 140 -0.89 -5.84 -26.70
CA ASP A 140 0.35 -6.31 -27.32
C ASP A 140 1.23 -7.14 -26.35
N GLY A 141 0.59 -8.05 -25.61
CA GLY A 141 1.23 -8.93 -24.64
C GLY A 141 1.53 -8.31 -23.27
N GLN A 142 1.21 -7.06 -23.04
CA GLN A 142 1.51 -6.36 -21.79
C GLN A 142 0.23 -6.01 -21.01
N PRO A 143 0.22 -6.12 -19.66
CA PRO A 143 -0.82 -5.54 -18.84
C PRO A 143 -0.97 -4.03 -19.08
N GLN A 144 -2.21 -3.61 -19.36
CA GLN A 144 -2.55 -2.23 -19.69
C GLN A 144 -4.02 -1.97 -19.35
N GLY A 145 -4.41 -0.71 -19.07
CA GLY A 145 -5.81 -0.37 -18.76
C GLY A 145 -6.21 -0.76 -17.34
N GLN A 146 -7.45 -1.15 -17.14
CA GLN A 146 -7.95 -1.53 -15.81
C GLN A 146 -7.49 -2.95 -15.44
N GLY A 147 -7.01 -3.11 -14.20
CA GLY A 147 -6.59 -4.43 -13.74
C GLY A 147 -6.34 -4.54 -12.25
N THR A 148 -6.21 -5.78 -11.81
CA THR A 148 -5.95 -6.16 -10.42
C THR A 148 -4.72 -7.07 -10.37
N PHE A 149 -3.74 -6.70 -9.56
CA PHE A 149 -2.64 -7.57 -9.17
C PHE A 149 -2.98 -8.24 -7.83
N THR A 150 -2.77 -9.54 -7.76
CA THR A 150 -2.75 -10.32 -6.51
C THR A 150 -1.35 -10.87 -6.35
N PHE A 151 -0.69 -10.56 -5.25
CA PHE A 151 0.66 -10.98 -4.95
C PHE A 151 0.66 -12.32 -4.19
N GLN A 152 1.81 -13.00 -4.16
CA GLN A 152 1.96 -14.30 -3.51
C GLN A 152 1.63 -14.29 -2.01
N ASP A 153 1.86 -13.18 -1.32
CA ASP A 153 1.53 -12.97 0.09
C ASP A 153 0.04 -12.69 0.35
N GLY A 154 -0.76 -12.59 -0.71
CA GLY A 154 -2.20 -12.32 -0.66
C GLY A 154 -2.57 -10.85 -0.76
N ASP A 155 -1.60 -9.95 -0.85
CA ASP A 155 -1.86 -8.54 -1.11
C ASP A 155 -2.52 -8.37 -2.47
N LYS A 156 -3.46 -7.41 -2.59
CA LYS A 156 -4.16 -7.08 -3.84
C LYS A 156 -4.15 -5.59 -4.07
N CYS A 157 -3.83 -5.18 -5.29
CA CYS A 157 -3.96 -3.79 -5.72
C CYS A 157 -4.69 -3.73 -7.05
N SER A 158 -5.66 -2.82 -7.18
CA SER A 158 -6.42 -2.55 -8.40
C SER A 158 -6.34 -1.10 -8.81
N GLY A 159 -6.41 -0.85 -10.12
CA GLY A 159 -6.34 0.50 -10.66
C GLY A 159 -5.98 0.51 -12.14
N VAL A 160 -5.59 1.68 -12.64
CA VAL A 160 -5.11 1.82 -14.01
C VAL A 160 -3.68 1.33 -14.12
N VAL A 161 -3.46 0.38 -15.00
CA VAL A 161 -2.15 -0.21 -15.30
C VAL A 161 -1.55 0.46 -16.53
N SER A 162 -0.32 0.90 -16.40
CA SER A 162 0.47 1.43 -17.50
C SER A 162 1.90 0.88 -17.39
N ASN A 163 2.44 0.38 -18.50
CA ASN A 163 3.75 -0.29 -18.53
C ASN A 163 3.87 -1.40 -17.46
N GLY A 164 2.78 -2.15 -17.28
CA GLY A 164 2.75 -3.26 -16.34
C GLY A 164 2.72 -2.89 -14.86
N GLN A 165 2.46 -1.63 -14.50
CA GLN A 165 2.39 -1.15 -13.12
C GLN A 165 1.15 -0.29 -12.89
N ILE A 166 0.55 -0.38 -11.69
CA ILE A 166 -0.56 0.51 -11.32
C ILE A 166 0.00 1.91 -11.09
N SER A 167 -0.64 2.91 -11.73
CA SER A 167 -0.33 4.33 -11.58
C SER A 167 -1.60 5.16 -11.62
N GLY A 168 -1.66 6.25 -10.85
CA GLY A 168 -2.87 7.05 -10.65
C GLY A 168 -3.75 6.51 -9.55
N SER A 169 -5.05 6.76 -9.59
CA SER A 169 -5.98 6.32 -8.55
C SER A 169 -6.13 4.82 -8.52
N GLY A 170 -6.08 4.24 -7.32
CA GLY A 170 -6.24 2.81 -7.13
C GLY A 170 -6.55 2.43 -5.68
N GLU A 171 -6.77 1.14 -5.46
CA GLU A 171 -7.07 0.56 -4.16
C GLU A 171 -6.16 -0.63 -3.91
N CYS A 172 -5.62 -0.73 -2.68
CA CYS A 172 -4.87 -1.89 -2.23
C CYS A 172 -5.50 -2.47 -0.96
N THR A 173 -5.58 -3.78 -0.87
CA THR A 173 -5.88 -4.53 0.34
C THR A 173 -4.70 -5.42 0.67
N TYR A 174 -4.24 -5.35 1.90
CA TYR A 174 -3.06 -6.07 2.36
C TYR A 174 -3.45 -7.29 3.19
N SER A 175 -2.69 -8.34 3.11
CA SER A 175 -2.89 -9.62 3.81
C SER A 175 -2.93 -9.48 5.34
N ASN A 176 -2.33 -8.41 5.86
CA ASN A 176 -2.38 -8.05 7.28
C ASN A 176 -3.68 -7.35 7.70
N GLY A 177 -4.64 -7.18 6.79
CA GLY A 177 -5.93 -6.54 7.03
C GLY A 177 -5.96 -5.02 6.87
N ASN A 178 -4.85 -4.40 6.50
CA ASN A 178 -4.80 -2.99 6.16
C ASN A 178 -5.38 -2.75 4.75
N SER A 179 -5.77 -1.51 4.45
CA SER A 179 -6.14 -1.10 3.09
C SER A 179 -5.67 0.31 2.77
N TYR A 180 -5.56 0.59 1.48
CA TYR A 180 -5.23 1.90 0.96
C TYR A 180 -6.15 2.25 -0.19
N THR A 181 -6.58 3.50 -0.26
CA THR A 181 -7.29 4.08 -1.41
C THR A 181 -6.70 5.44 -1.70
N GLY A 182 -6.25 5.67 -2.92
CA GLY A 182 -5.61 6.93 -3.29
C GLY A 182 -4.72 6.83 -4.51
N GLU A 183 -3.78 7.75 -4.60
CA GLU A 183 -2.84 7.81 -5.71
C GLU A 183 -1.71 6.78 -5.53
N LEU A 184 -1.42 6.06 -6.60
CA LEU A 184 -0.36 5.07 -6.68
C LEU A 184 0.67 5.48 -7.73
N SER A 185 1.92 5.22 -7.44
CA SER A 185 3.01 5.29 -8.42
C SER A 185 3.84 4.02 -8.31
N ASN A 186 4.03 3.33 -9.45
CA ASN A 186 4.74 2.05 -9.48
C ASN A 186 4.17 1.01 -8.48
N GLY A 187 2.84 1.01 -8.29
CA GLY A 187 2.14 0.12 -7.38
C GLY A 187 2.30 0.44 -5.88
N GLN A 188 2.84 1.61 -5.54
CA GLN A 188 2.99 2.05 -4.15
C GLN A 188 2.22 3.35 -3.90
N PRO A 189 1.65 3.56 -2.68
CA PRO A 189 1.07 4.83 -2.27
C PRO A 189 2.01 6.02 -2.55
N ASN A 190 1.55 6.99 -3.34
CA ASN A 190 2.32 8.19 -3.70
C ASN A 190 1.34 9.29 -4.14
N GLY A 191 1.45 10.48 -3.57
CA GLY A 191 0.44 11.52 -3.69
C GLY A 191 -0.57 11.45 -2.54
N THR A 192 -1.83 11.74 -2.78
CA THR A 192 -2.86 11.80 -1.73
C THR A 192 -3.64 10.50 -1.62
N GLY A 193 -4.02 10.14 -0.39
CA GLY A 193 -4.82 8.93 -0.17
C GLY A 193 -5.22 8.71 1.28
N THR A 194 -5.97 7.64 1.48
CA THR A 194 -6.42 7.16 2.79
C THR A 194 -5.88 5.76 3.03
N TYR A 195 -5.17 5.58 4.14
CA TYR A 195 -4.72 4.29 4.62
C TYR A 195 -5.53 3.89 5.85
N THR A 196 -6.15 2.72 5.81
CA THR A 196 -6.93 2.16 6.92
C THR A 196 -6.16 0.99 7.50
N PHE A 197 -5.94 1.03 8.80
CA PHE A 197 -5.28 -0.05 9.52
C PHE A 197 -6.28 -1.12 9.95
N ALA A 198 -5.83 -2.34 10.11
CA ALA A 198 -6.65 -3.48 10.55
C ALA A 198 -7.29 -3.27 11.92
N ASP A 199 -6.70 -2.42 12.76
CA ASP A 199 -7.24 -2.04 14.08
C ASP A 199 -8.34 -0.98 14.02
N GLY A 200 -8.67 -0.48 12.82
CA GLY A 200 -9.66 0.57 12.57
C GLY A 200 -9.11 1.98 12.60
N GLY A 201 -7.83 2.18 12.92
CA GLY A 201 -7.18 3.48 12.79
C GLY A 201 -7.06 3.90 11.30
N THR A 202 -6.92 5.20 11.03
CA THR A 202 -6.79 5.74 9.67
C THR A 202 -5.67 6.76 9.55
N TYR A 203 -5.09 6.85 8.36
CA TYR A 203 -4.31 8.01 7.95
C TYR A 203 -4.89 8.57 6.65
N GLU A 204 -5.13 9.86 6.62
CA GLU A 204 -5.60 10.59 5.43
C GLU A 204 -4.63 11.74 5.17
N GLY A 205 -3.99 11.76 4.00
CA GLY A 205 -2.96 12.74 3.70
C GLY A 205 -2.06 12.38 2.55
N GLU A 206 -0.88 12.96 2.56
CA GLU A 206 0.13 12.79 1.51
C GLU A 206 1.02 11.58 1.78
N PHE A 207 1.43 10.92 0.70
CA PHE A 207 2.31 9.75 0.69
C PHE A 207 3.49 10.01 -0.24
N GLN A 208 4.62 9.48 0.13
CA GLN A 208 5.80 9.38 -0.72
C GLN A 208 6.45 8.00 -0.54
N ASP A 209 6.60 7.27 -1.64
CA ASP A 209 7.22 5.94 -1.67
C ASP A 209 6.66 4.98 -0.60
N GLY A 210 5.31 4.97 -0.47
CA GLY A 210 4.58 4.12 0.48
C GLY A 210 4.59 4.59 1.93
N LYS A 211 5.16 5.75 2.24
CA LYS A 211 5.22 6.30 3.60
C LYS A 211 4.35 7.55 3.73
N PHE A 212 3.82 7.79 4.93
CA PHE A 212 3.19 9.06 5.26
C PHE A 212 4.23 10.17 5.15
N ASN A 213 3.92 11.20 4.39
CA ASN A 213 4.81 12.32 4.13
C ASN A 213 3.96 13.56 3.85
N GLY A 214 4.50 14.77 4.05
CA GLY A 214 3.73 16.00 3.87
C GLY A 214 2.63 16.16 4.92
N THR A 215 1.53 16.79 4.56
CA THR A 215 0.42 17.08 5.47
C THR A 215 -0.55 15.90 5.56
N GLY A 216 -1.07 15.66 6.76
CA GLY A 216 -2.04 14.57 6.95
C GLY A 216 -2.66 14.54 8.34
N VAL A 217 -3.67 13.66 8.44
CA VAL A 217 -4.41 13.38 9.66
C VAL A 217 -4.29 11.90 9.99
N ARG A 218 -3.78 11.57 11.16
CA ARG A 218 -3.73 10.22 11.69
C ARG A 218 -4.75 10.08 12.81
N THR A 219 -5.73 9.19 12.66
CA THR A 219 -6.65 8.78 13.72
C THR A 219 -6.26 7.38 14.17
N TYR A 220 -6.05 7.21 15.47
CA TYR A 220 -5.67 5.93 16.08
C TYR A 220 -6.91 5.18 16.54
N ALA A 221 -6.82 3.86 16.66
CA ALA A 221 -7.92 3.00 17.11
C ALA A 221 -8.45 3.36 18.51
N ASN A 222 -7.63 3.97 19.37
CA ASN A 222 -8.01 4.43 20.71
C ASN A 222 -8.66 5.83 20.74
N GLY A 223 -8.94 6.42 19.58
CA GLY A 223 -9.54 7.76 19.47
C GLY A 223 -8.54 8.92 19.46
N ASN A 224 -7.26 8.69 19.72
CA ASN A 224 -6.26 9.74 19.59
C ASN A 224 -6.16 10.21 18.14
N ARG A 225 -5.85 11.50 17.92
CA ARG A 225 -5.77 12.09 16.59
C ARG A 225 -4.59 13.06 16.49
N TYR A 226 -3.77 12.88 15.46
CA TYR A 226 -2.75 13.84 15.07
C TYR A 226 -3.13 14.50 13.76
N GLU A 227 -2.93 15.80 13.67
CA GLU A 227 -3.06 16.61 12.46
C GLU A 227 -1.83 17.49 12.32
N GLY A 228 -1.11 17.37 11.21
CA GLY A 228 0.12 18.11 10.99
C GLY A 228 0.99 17.51 9.91
N THR A 229 2.28 17.82 9.98
CA THR A 229 3.26 17.35 8.99
C THR A 229 3.85 16.00 9.39
N PHE A 230 4.07 15.15 8.40
CA PHE A 230 4.75 13.86 8.51
C PHE A 230 6.03 13.86 7.67
N VAL A 231 7.05 13.22 8.19
CA VAL A 231 8.28 12.90 7.46
C VAL A 231 8.63 11.44 7.75
N ASP A 232 8.78 10.63 6.70
CA ASP A 232 9.06 9.18 6.81
C ASP A 232 8.14 8.44 7.79
N GLY A 233 6.85 8.76 7.78
CA GLY A 233 5.82 8.13 8.60
C GLY A 233 5.70 8.66 10.03
N LYS A 234 6.46 9.69 10.42
CA LYS A 234 6.46 10.25 11.78
C LYS A 234 6.02 11.71 11.81
N PRO A 235 5.21 12.12 12.81
CA PRO A 235 4.95 13.52 13.10
C PRO A 235 6.23 14.35 13.20
N GLN A 236 6.26 15.49 12.51
CA GLN A 236 7.40 16.40 12.45
C GLN A 236 6.95 17.85 12.24
N GLY A 237 7.66 18.84 12.82
CA GLY A 237 7.30 20.25 12.71
C GLY A 237 6.02 20.59 13.49
N GLU A 238 5.28 21.59 13.05
CA GLU A 238 4.04 22.03 13.72
C GLU A 238 2.89 21.05 13.54
N GLY A 239 2.11 20.83 14.60
CA GLY A 239 0.94 19.96 14.57
C GLY A 239 0.07 20.05 15.80
N THR A 240 -1.09 19.40 15.73
CA THR A 240 -2.02 19.24 16.84
C THR A 240 -2.24 17.77 17.15
N PHE A 241 -2.05 17.36 18.40
CA PHE A 241 -2.33 16.02 18.87
C PHE A 241 -3.44 16.04 19.93
N THR A 242 -4.55 15.39 19.62
CA THR A 242 -5.66 15.19 20.55
C THR A 242 -5.48 13.83 21.22
N LEU A 243 -5.33 13.81 22.53
CA LEU A 243 -5.37 12.60 23.37
C LEU A 243 -6.80 12.46 23.91
N GLU A 244 -7.48 11.42 23.47
CA GLU A 244 -8.88 11.17 23.83
C GLU A 244 -9.04 11.05 25.37
N GLY A 245 -9.87 11.93 25.93
CA GLY A 245 -10.12 12.02 27.37
C GLY A 245 -9.02 12.69 28.21
N GLU A 246 -7.86 13.01 27.66
CA GLU A 246 -6.72 13.58 28.40
C GLU A 246 -6.49 15.06 28.06
N GLY A 247 -6.51 15.43 26.76
CA GLY A 247 -6.28 16.82 26.36
C GLY A 247 -5.80 17.00 24.93
N VAL A 248 -5.33 18.20 24.64
CA VAL A 248 -4.88 18.61 23.31
C VAL A 248 -3.51 19.29 23.41
N TYR A 249 -2.55 18.79 22.66
CA TYR A 249 -1.28 19.45 22.42
C TYR A 249 -1.30 20.16 21.07
N THR A 250 -0.80 21.39 21.03
CA THR A 250 -0.52 22.12 19.78
C THR A 250 0.87 22.74 19.86
N GLY A 251 1.75 22.40 18.92
CA GLY A 251 3.13 22.86 18.91
C GLY A 251 4.03 21.99 18.05
N GLU A 252 5.32 22.07 18.32
CA GLU A 252 6.35 21.40 17.55
C GLU A 252 6.49 19.92 17.88
N PHE A 253 6.74 19.13 16.85
CA PHE A 253 7.02 17.69 16.92
C PHE A 253 8.39 17.37 16.34
N GLN A 254 9.08 16.45 17.00
CA GLN A 254 10.31 15.86 16.47
C GLN A 254 10.25 14.33 16.62
N ASN A 255 10.39 13.61 15.50
CA ASN A 255 10.32 12.14 15.48
C ASN A 255 9.08 11.54 16.17
N GLY A 256 7.93 12.24 16.11
CA GLY A 256 6.67 11.79 16.69
C GLY A 256 6.47 12.15 18.17
N GLN A 257 7.36 12.91 18.77
CA GLN A 257 7.27 13.37 20.16
C GLN A 257 7.08 14.89 20.23
N PHE A 258 6.39 15.37 21.28
CA PHE A 258 6.31 16.80 21.60
C PHE A 258 7.73 17.31 21.85
N ASN A 259 8.11 18.36 21.17
CA ASN A 259 9.45 18.94 21.27
C ASN A 259 9.36 20.43 20.94
N GLY A 260 10.39 21.23 21.29
CA GLY A 260 10.35 22.68 21.02
C GLY A 260 9.26 23.40 21.81
N THR A 261 8.62 24.40 21.21
CA THR A 261 7.58 25.19 21.87
C THR A 261 6.19 24.65 21.59
N GLY A 262 5.30 24.73 22.59
CA GLY A 262 3.94 24.24 22.42
C GLY A 262 3.02 24.59 23.59
N VAL A 263 1.77 24.18 23.42
CA VAL A 263 0.70 24.34 24.41
C VAL A 263 0.02 23.01 24.61
N PHE A 264 -0.08 22.56 25.84
CA PHE A 264 -0.91 21.42 26.22
C PHE A 264 -2.12 21.89 27.05
N THR A 265 -3.32 21.66 26.55
CA THR A 265 -4.56 21.93 27.27
C THR A 265 -5.16 20.62 27.75
N PHE A 266 -5.20 20.43 29.05
CA PHE A 266 -5.75 19.22 29.70
C PHE A 266 -7.27 19.20 29.67
N ALA A 267 -7.88 18.04 29.68
CA ALA A 267 -9.33 17.87 29.74
C ALA A 267 -9.97 18.49 31.01
N ASN A 268 -9.21 18.58 32.10
CA ASN A 268 -9.66 19.23 33.34
C ASN A 268 -9.58 20.77 33.30
N GLY A 269 -9.18 21.37 32.19
CA GLY A 269 -9.04 22.81 32.01
C GLY A 269 -7.70 23.40 32.44
N ASN A 270 -6.77 22.62 32.95
CA ASN A 270 -5.40 23.08 33.16
C ASN A 270 -4.71 23.29 31.80
N ARG A 271 -3.65 24.09 31.77
CA ARG A 271 -2.90 24.37 30.55
C ARG A 271 -1.42 24.57 30.86
N TYR A 272 -0.57 23.97 30.05
CA TYR A 272 0.86 24.29 30.04
C TYR A 272 1.21 25.00 28.73
N GLU A 273 1.99 26.05 28.82
CA GLU A 273 2.57 26.81 27.70
C GLU A 273 4.07 26.90 27.91
N GLY A 274 4.88 26.41 26.99
CA GLY A 274 6.31 26.45 27.17
C GLY A 274 7.06 25.49 26.27
N GLU A 275 8.28 25.19 26.70
CA GLU A 275 9.16 24.27 26.00
C GLU A 275 8.82 22.81 26.37
N PHE A 276 8.96 21.95 25.37
CA PHE A 276 8.82 20.48 25.49
C PHE A 276 10.09 19.81 25.04
N LYS A 277 10.44 18.71 25.66
CA LYS A 277 11.52 17.84 25.25
C LYS A 277 11.15 16.38 25.50
N ASP A 278 11.21 15.56 24.43
CA ASP A 278 10.91 14.13 24.49
C ASP A 278 9.54 13.82 25.14
N GLY A 279 8.53 14.67 24.83
CA GLY A 279 7.17 14.54 25.35
C GLY A 279 6.90 15.14 26.73
N GLN A 280 7.90 15.73 27.39
CA GLN A 280 7.80 16.27 28.76
C GLN A 280 7.92 17.79 28.75
N PHE A 281 7.28 18.47 29.72
CA PHE A 281 7.52 19.89 30.00
C PHE A 281 9.00 20.10 30.34
N HIS A 282 9.58 21.06 29.71
CA HIS A 282 11.01 21.34 29.80
C HIS A 282 11.27 22.84 29.64
N GLY A 283 12.47 23.29 30.01
CA GLY A 283 12.90 24.66 29.78
C GLY A 283 11.96 25.70 30.38
N GLN A 284 11.84 26.85 29.76
CA GLN A 284 10.94 27.91 30.22
C GLN A 284 9.50 27.58 29.90
N GLY A 285 8.58 27.76 30.89
CA GLY A 285 7.18 27.50 30.69
C GLY A 285 6.29 28.07 31.79
N ALA A 286 5.01 27.98 31.56
CA ALA A 286 3.96 28.36 32.51
C ALA A 286 2.89 27.27 32.59
N TYR A 287 2.59 26.84 33.80
CA TYR A 287 1.46 25.97 34.09
C TYR A 287 0.31 26.80 34.65
N ILE A 288 -0.83 26.76 34.01
CA ILE A 288 -2.03 27.54 34.33
C ILE A 288 -3.10 26.54 34.78
N PHE A 289 -3.51 26.66 36.02
CA PHE A 289 -4.56 25.83 36.61
C PHE A 289 -5.96 26.33 36.21
N ALA A 290 -6.94 25.44 36.18
CA ALA A 290 -8.33 25.77 35.88
C ALA A 290 -8.94 26.81 36.83
N ASN A 291 -8.45 26.88 38.07
CA ASN A 291 -8.83 27.91 39.06
C ASN A 291 -8.15 29.28 38.83
N ARG A 292 -7.35 29.41 37.77
CA ARG A 292 -6.57 30.57 37.33
C ARG A 292 -5.28 30.82 38.10
N ASP A 293 -4.84 29.93 38.94
CA ASP A 293 -3.47 29.96 39.47
C ASP A 293 -2.50 29.80 38.28
N ARG A 294 -1.35 30.46 38.33
CA ARG A 294 -0.34 30.41 37.27
C ARG A 294 1.05 30.29 37.89
N CYS A 295 1.77 29.25 37.57
CA CYS A 295 3.15 29.06 37.96
C CYS A 295 4.05 29.05 36.73
N GLU A 296 5.10 29.87 36.74
CA GLU A 296 6.01 29.99 35.63
C GLU A 296 7.47 29.92 36.09
N GLY A 297 8.33 29.41 35.23
CA GLY A 297 9.76 29.25 35.51
C GLY A 297 10.38 28.11 34.70
N GLN A 298 11.40 27.52 35.28
CA GLN A 298 12.16 26.44 34.67
C GLN A 298 11.48 25.09 34.95
N PHE A 299 11.14 24.34 33.89
CA PHE A 299 10.60 22.98 33.99
C PHE A 299 11.67 21.96 33.65
N GLN A 300 11.69 20.84 34.37
CA GLN A 300 12.55 19.70 34.14
C GLN A 300 11.82 18.41 34.50
N GLY A 301 11.76 17.45 33.57
CA GLY A 301 11.08 16.17 33.82
C GLY A 301 9.58 16.30 34.06
N GLY A 302 8.94 17.33 33.50
CA GLY A 302 7.50 17.59 33.66
C GLY A 302 7.14 18.53 34.82
N GLU A 303 8.08 18.86 35.69
CA GLU A 303 7.82 19.61 36.92
C GLU A 303 8.61 20.93 36.99
N LEU A 304 8.07 21.91 37.72
CA LEU A 304 8.73 23.19 37.95
C LEU A 304 9.91 22.96 38.92
N ASN A 305 11.10 23.33 38.47
CA ASN A 305 12.36 23.20 39.20
C ASN A 305 13.21 24.47 39.05
N GLY A 306 13.98 24.80 40.10
CA GLY A 306 14.80 25.99 40.12
C GLY A 306 14.01 27.25 40.47
N THR A 307 14.36 28.39 39.89
CA THR A 307 13.70 29.68 40.20
C THR A 307 12.41 29.83 39.40
N GLY A 308 11.34 30.22 40.06
CA GLY A 308 10.03 30.41 39.43
C GLY A 308 9.14 31.37 40.22
N MET A 309 7.95 31.62 39.69
CA MET A 309 6.93 32.46 40.27
C MET A 309 5.55 31.78 40.15
N CYS A 310 4.78 31.77 41.24
CA CYS A 310 3.37 31.41 41.17
C CYS A 310 2.50 32.62 41.56
N THR A 311 1.49 32.93 40.74
CA THR A 311 0.43 33.90 41.02
C THR A 311 -0.86 33.12 41.26
N TYR A 312 -1.51 33.38 42.38
CA TYR A 312 -2.73 32.70 42.80
C TYR A 312 -3.98 33.52 42.45
N ALA A 313 -5.09 32.84 42.24
CA ALA A 313 -6.37 33.50 41.88
C ALA A 313 -6.89 34.48 42.93
N ASN A 314 -6.47 34.35 44.21
CA ASN A 314 -6.78 35.29 45.28
C ASN A 314 -5.91 36.55 45.26
N GLY A 315 -4.97 36.67 44.34
CA GLY A 315 -4.04 37.77 44.17
C GLY A 315 -2.71 37.63 44.91
N ASP A 316 -2.52 36.55 45.65
CA ASP A 316 -1.22 36.24 46.30
C ASP A 316 -0.18 35.86 45.25
N ARG A 317 1.10 35.95 45.60
CA ARG A 317 2.22 35.57 44.76
C ARG A 317 3.33 34.93 45.58
N TYR A 318 3.96 33.89 44.99
CA TYR A 318 5.22 33.36 45.51
C TYR A 318 6.31 33.56 44.44
N GLU A 319 7.47 34.04 44.88
CA GLU A 319 8.66 34.16 44.07
C GLU A 319 9.81 33.42 44.80
N GLY A 320 10.41 32.40 44.21
CA GLY A 320 11.45 31.63 44.89
C GLY A 320 11.89 30.38 44.17
N GLN A 321 12.49 29.51 44.92
CA GLN A 321 12.98 28.23 44.42
C GLN A 321 11.87 27.17 44.50
N PHE A 322 11.92 26.25 43.55
CA PHE A 322 11.05 25.08 43.43
C PHE A 322 11.89 23.82 43.24
N SER A 323 11.40 22.72 43.78
CA SER A 323 11.91 21.39 43.53
C SER A 323 10.73 20.44 43.37
N ASN A 324 10.68 19.73 42.21
CA ASN A 324 9.60 18.80 41.87
C ASN A 324 8.20 19.42 42.03
N GLY A 325 8.04 20.68 41.65
CA GLY A 325 6.78 21.43 41.73
C GLY A 325 6.48 22.07 43.07
N ASP A 326 7.17 21.68 44.15
CA ASP A 326 6.99 22.26 45.47
C ASP A 326 7.91 23.46 45.71
N LYS A 327 7.43 24.43 46.54
CA LYS A 327 8.27 25.51 47.02
C LYS A 327 9.39 24.93 47.88
N GLU A 328 10.64 25.23 47.53
CA GLU A 328 11.82 24.69 48.18
C GLU A 328 12.90 25.76 48.25
N GLY A 329 13.70 25.78 49.36
CA GLY A 329 14.75 26.75 49.50
C GLY A 329 14.27 28.20 49.74
N SER A 330 15.02 29.20 49.33
CA SER A 330 14.72 30.60 49.56
C SER A 330 13.59 31.11 48.69
N GLY A 331 12.68 31.89 49.29
CA GLY A 331 11.56 32.49 48.57
C GLY A 331 10.80 33.52 49.35
N VAL A 332 9.96 34.26 48.64
CA VAL A 332 9.14 35.34 49.18
C VAL A 332 7.67 35.04 48.81
N TYR A 333 6.84 35.00 49.80
CA TYR A 333 5.38 34.99 49.62
C TYR A 333 4.83 36.38 49.80
N ILE A 334 4.06 36.89 48.86
CA ILE A 334 3.48 38.22 48.81
C ILE A 334 1.96 38.06 48.79
N PHE A 335 1.31 38.50 49.84
CA PHE A 335 -0.15 38.49 49.95
C PHE A 335 -0.76 39.57 49.04
N ALA A 336 -2.03 39.41 48.71
CA ALA A 336 -2.76 40.36 47.86
C ALA A 336 -2.82 41.79 48.45
N ASP A 337 -2.71 41.93 49.78
CA ASP A 337 -2.63 43.23 50.47
C ASP A 337 -1.22 43.85 50.45
N GLY A 338 -0.25 43.19 49.83
CA GLY A 338 1.15 43.61 49.74
C GLY A 338 2.02 43.19 50.91
N THR A 339 1.50 42.50 51.92
CA THR A 339 2.30 41.93 52.98
C THR A 339 3.28 40.88 52.42
N ARG A 340 4.52 40.88 52.91
CA ARG A 340 5.61 40.00 52.42
C ARG A 340 6.12 39.10 53.57
N VAL A 341 6.33 37.84 53.27
CA VAL A 341 6.96 36.88 54.13
C VAL A 341 8.12 36.23 53.37
N GLU A 342 9.32 36.52 53.85
CA GLU A 342 10.56 35.96 53.28
C GLU A 342 11.07 34.83 54.19
N GLY A 343 11.55 33.74 53.60
CA GLY A 343 12.07 32.64 54.40
C GLY A 343 12.58 31.48 53.57
N ASN A 344 12.88 30.41 54.26
CA ASN A 344 13.27 29.14 53.70
C ASN A 344 12.06 28.20 53.65
N TRP A 345 11.82 27.59 52.51
CA TRP A 345 10.66 26.72 52.26
C TRP A 345 11.13 25.27 52.15
N GLN A 346 10.34 24.34 52.63
CA GLN A 346 10.58 22.92 52.46
C GLN A 346 9.24 22.21 52.23
N ALA A 347 9.17 21.43 51.12
CA ALA A 347 7.95 20.73 50.73
C ALA A 347 6.68 21.61 50.71
N GLY A 348 6.80 22.85 50.21
CA GLY A 348 5.70 23.81 50.13
C GLY A 348 5.43 24.62 51.39
N GLU A 349 6.04 24.34 52.53
CA GLU A 349 5.81 25.00 53.83
C GLU A 349 6.99 25.89 54.24
N LEU A 350 6.66 27.06 54.84
CA LEU A 350 7.64 27.96 55.39
C LEU A 350 8.28 27.35 56.63
N GLN A 351 9.61 27.27 56.69
CA GLN A 351 10.35 26.81 57.85
C GLN A 351 10.59 27.96 58.86
N ASN A 352 10.40 27.68 60.13
CA ASN A 352 10.57 28.64 61.23
C ASN A 352 12.05 28.86 61.54
#